data_ca8865c017a25ceb43730bff9e9fc852
#
_entry.id   ca8865c017a25ceb43730bff9e9fc852
#
_cell.length_a   1.000
_cell.length_b   1.000
_cell.length_c   1.000
_cell.angle_alpha   90.00
_cell.angle_beta   90.00
_cell.angle_gamma   90.00
#
_symmetry.space_group_name_H-M   'P 1'
#
loop_
_entity.id
_entity.type
_entity.pdbx_description
1 polymer ?
#
loop_
_entity_poly.entity_id
_entity_poly.type
_entity_poly.pdbx_seq_one_letter_code
_entity_poly.pdbx_strand_id
1 'polypeptide(L)'
;QVLGAFLWGKKAETKLLSYSFQEDVDELMASVTGLCSVVHTRTFRFGRSEGVLLINDRFDKDCDWTASFVIAKDYELSVSDRRVTCDAFTLESCEGEIRIEDIFVSEQYGIKEKSKVIRIRSHSKSNDIKISINLL
;
A
#
# COMPACT_ATOMS: atom_id res chain seq x y z
N GLN A 1 -3.11 -12.68 15.63
CA GLN A 1 -2.64 -12.41 16.98
C GLN A 1 -1.40 -13.26 17.27
N VAL A 2 -0.29 -12.62 17.64
CA VAL A 2 0.96 -13.32 18.01
C VAL A 2 0.80 -13.81 19.45
N LEU A 3 0.96 -15.11 19.66
CA LEU A 3 0.89 -15.76 20.98
C LEU A 3 2.27 -15.97 21.62
N GLY A 4 3.35 -15.75 20.85
CA GLY A 4 4.74 -15.89 21.27
C GLY A 4 5.65 -15.92 20.05
N ALA A 5 6.95 -16.13 20.24
CA ALA A 5 7.87 -16.31 19.13
C ALA A 5 7.43 -17.53 18.30
N PHE A 6 7.13 -17.31 17.04
CA PHE A 6 6.65 -18.33 16.09
C PHE A 6 5.26 -18.94 16.38
N LEU A 7 4.52 -18.43 17.36
CA LEU A 7 3.16 -18.86 17.66
C LEU A 7 2.16 -17.80 17.21
N TRP A 8 1.26 -18.20 16.31
CA TRP A 8 0.17 -17.38 15.80
C TRP A 8 -1.16 -17.93 16.30
N GLY A 9 -1.98 -17.03 16.85
CA GLY A 9 -3.35 -17.35 17.22
C GLY A 9 -4.28 -17.33 16.00
N LYS A 10 -5.26 -16.45 16.03
CA LYS A 10 -6.22 -16.30 14.93
C LYS A 10 -5.52 -15.81 13.67
N LYS A 11 -5.67 -16.55 12.56
CA LYS A 11 -5.13 -16.20 11.25
C LYS A 11 -6.10 -15.29 10.49
N ALA A 12 -5.57 -14.38 9.70
CA ALA A 12 -6.34 -13.68 8.69
C ALA A 12 -6.66 -14.64 7.53
N GLU A 13 -7.84 -14.49 6.95
CA GLU A 13 -8.26 -15.20 5.75
C GLU A 13 -8.25 -14.26 4.57
N THR A 14 -7.50 -14.61 3.53
CA THR A 14 -7.42 -13.83 2.29
C THR A 14 -8.16 -14.56 1.19
N LYS A 15 -8.98 -13.83 0.42
CA LYS A 15 -9.75 -14.36 -0.70
C LYS A 15 -9.53 -13.51 -1.94
N LEU A 16 -9.12 -14.14 -3.04
CA LEU A 16 -9.16 -13.54 -4.36
C LEU A 16 -10.61 -13.47 -4.84
N LEU A 17 -11.09 -12.28 -5.17
CA LEU A 17 -12.47 -12.04 -5.60
C LEU A 17 -12.60 -12.02 -7.12
N SER A 18 -11.70 -11.33 -7.81
CA SER A 18 -11.66 -11.25 -9.26
C SER A 18 -10.28 -10.86 -9.76
N TYR A 19 -9.99 -11.18 -11.01
CA TYR A 19 -8.84 -10.67 -11.75
C TYR A 19 -9.16 -10.60 -13.23
N SER A 20 -8.52 -9.65 -13.92
CA SER A 20 -8.61 -9.47 -15.36
C SER A 20 -7.28 -8.94 -15.88
N PHE A 21 -6.76 -9.55 -16.94
CA PHE A 21 -5.55 -9.11 -17.62
C PHE A 21 -5.93 -8.85 -19.09
N GLN A 22 -5.90 -7.57 -19.47
CA GLN A 22 -6.21 -7.11 -20.83
C GLN A 22 -4.95 -6.51 -21.45
N GLU A 23 -5.02 -6.14 -22.74
CA GLU A 23 -3.86 -5.65 -23.48
C GLU A 23 -3.17 -4.46 -22.79
N ASP A 24 -3.93 -3.53 -22.25
CA ASP A 24 -3.42 -2.29 -21.66
C ASP A 24 -3.69 -2.15 -20.15
N VAL A 25 -4.61 -2.92 -19.60
CA VAL A 25 -5.05 -2.78 -18.20
C VAL A 25 -5.07 -4.13 -17.49
N ASP A 26 -4.40 -4.18 -16.34
CA ASP A 26 -4.51 -5.30 -15.39
C ASP A 26 -5.35 -4.86 -14.20
N GLU A 27 -6.24 -5.74 -13.75
CA GLU A 27 -7.04 -5.53 -12.55
C GLU A 27 -7.02 -6.77 -11.66
N LEU A 28 -6.94 -6.56 -10.36
CA LEU A 28 -7.01 -7.60 -9.34
C LEU A 28 -7.77 -7.09 -8.12
N MET A 29 -8.71 -7.88 -7.63
CA MET A 29 -9.47 -7.59 -6.41
C MET A 29 -9.35 -8.73 -5.43
N ALA A 30 -9.01 -8.42 -4.19
CA ALA A 30 -8.93 -9.37 -3.09
C ALA A 30 -9.52 -8.78 -1.80
N SER A 31 -9.93 -9.67 -0.90
CA SER A 31 -10.37 -9.28 0.44
C SER A 31 -9.60 -10.02 1.52
N VAL A 32 -9.51 -9.40 2.69
CA VAL A 32 -8.98 -10.02 3.89
C VAL A 32 -9.97 -9.87 5.04
N THR A 33 -10.16 -10.94 5.79
CA THR A 33 -11.02 -11.01 6.98
C THR A 33 -10.22 -11.52 8.17
N GLY A 34 -10.76 -11.37 9.38
CA GLY A 34 -10.10 -11.87 10.59
C GLY A 34 -9.09 -10.91 11.23
N LEU A 35 -8.87 -9.74 10.64
CA LEU A 35 -8.11 -8.65 11.23
C LEU A 35 -9.07 -7.64 11.88
N CYS A 36 -9.01 -7.48 13.20
CA CYS A 36 -9.77 -6.45 13.95
C CYS A 36 -11.27 -6.41 13.66
N SER A 37 -11.91 -7.53 13.31
CA SER A 37 -13.33 -7.60 12.95
C SER A 37 -13.76 -6.65 11.81
N VAL A 38 -12.85 -6.33 10.92
CA VAL A 38 -13.07 -5.52 9.72
C VAL A 38 -12.83 -6.39 8.49
N VAL A 39 -13.67 -6.24 7.49
CA VAL A 39 -13.43 -6.80 6.15
C VAL A 39 -12.79 -5.72 5.30
N HIS A 40 -11.58 -5.96 4.86
CA HIS A 40 -10.84 -5.07 3.97
C HIS A 40 -10.82 -5.65 2.56
N THR A 41 -11.28 -4.89 1.59
CA THR A 41 -11.20 -5.23 0.16
C THR A 41 -10.27 -4.24 -0.53
N ARG A 42 -9.30 -4.75 -1.28
CA ARG A 42 -8.38 -3.94 -2.08
C ARG A 42 -8.49 -4.32 -3.54
N THR A 43 -8.59 -3.29 -4.38
CA THR A 43 -8.51 -3.42 -5.84
C THR A 43 -7.22 -2.73 -6.31
N PHE A 44 -6.47 -3.42 -7.16
CA PHE A 44 -5.37 -2.87 -7.92
C PHE A 44 -5.80 -2.76 -9.38
N ARG A 45 -5.55 -1.61 -10.00
CA ARG A 45 -5.72 -1.42 -11.43
C ARG A 45 -4.48 -0.74 -11.99
N PHE A 46 -3.82 -1.39 -12.92
CA PHE A 46 -2.60 -0.90 -13.54
C PHE A 46 -2.80 -0.66 -15.04
N GLY A 47 -2.69 0.61 -15.46
CA GLY A 47 -2.63 1.00 -16.87
C GLY A 47 -1.19 0.98 -17.37
N ARG A 48 -0.88 0.05 -18.27
CA ARG A 48 0.50 -0.16 -18.73
C ARG A 48 1.01 1.00 -19.56
N SER A 49 0.23 1.48 -20.51
CA SER A 49 0.60 2.60 -21.40
C SER A 49 0.74 3.92 -20.65
N GLU A 50 -0.06 4.11 -19.59
CA GLU A 50 -0.05 5.32 -18.79
C GLU A 50 0.99 5.26 -17.65
N GLY A 51 1.47 4.06 -17.28
CA GLY A 51 2.32 3.85 -16.13
C GLY A 51 1.64 4.23 -14.81
N VAL A 52 0.31 4.01 -14.70
CA VAL A 52 -0.48 4.43 -13.54
C VAL A 52 -1.03 3.21 -12.81
N LEU A 53 -0.73 3.12 -11.52
CA LEU A 53 -1.32 2.16 -10.60
C LEU A 53 -2.35 2.86 -9.72
N LEU A 54 -3.59 2.41 -9.78
CA LEU A 54 -4.66 2.80 -8.86
C LEU A 54 -4.85 1.71 -7.82
N ILE A 55 -4.85 2.10 -6.55
CA ILE A 55 -5.15 1.23 -5.41
C ILE A 55 -6.41 1.78 -4.76
N ASN A 56 -7.43 0.95 -4.70
CA ASN A 56 -8.70 1.29 -4.08
C ASN A 56 -8.91 0.40 -2.86
N ASP A 57 -8.94 0.99 -1.68
CA ASP A 57 -9.22 0.33 -0.41
C ASP A 57 -10.65 0.58 0.03
N ARG A 58 -11.34 -0.48 0.47
CA ARG A 58 -12.69 -0.41 1.02
C ARG A 58 -12.76 -1.26 2.29
N PHE A 59 -13.37 -0.69 3.31
CA PHE A 59 -13.63 -1.35 4.59
C PHE A 59 -15.15 -1.45 4.80
N ASP A 60 -15.62 -2.52 5.41
CA ASP A 60 -17.05 -2.72 5.70
C ASP A 60 -17.61 -1.74 6.73
N LYS A 61 -16.73 -1.10 7.51
CA LYS A 61 -17.06 -0.05 8.49
C LYS A 61 -15.91 0.95 8.63
N ASP A 62 -16.19 2.12 9.23
CA ASP A 62 -15.13 3.07 9.57
C ASP A 62 -14.13 2.42 10.54
N CYS A 63 -12.87 2.57 10.25
CA CYS A 63 -11.78 2.07 11.07
C CYS A 63 -10.51 2.92 10.90
N ASP A 64 -9.63 2.82 11.88
CA ASP A 64 -8.27 3.33 11.75
C ASP A 64 -7.48 2.39 10.83
N TRP A 65 -6.87 2.96 9.80
CA TRP A 65 -6.03 2.21 8.88
C TRP A 65 -4.72 2.93 8.59
N THR A 66 -3.74 2.16 8.20
CA THR A 66 -2.45 2.66 7.74
C THR A 66 -2.04 1.91 6.48
N ALA A 67 -1.85 2.64 5.38
CA ALA A 67 -1.18 2.12 4.20
C ALA A 67 0.32 2.45 4.28
N SER A 68 1.18 1.48 3.99
CA SER A 68 2.63 1.63 4.10
C SER A 68 3.30 1.20 2.79
N PHE A 69 4.13 2.08 2.22
CA PHE A 69 4.90 1.83 1.02
C PHE A 69 6.38 1.96 1.35
N VAL A 70 7.07 0.82 1.38
CA VAL A 70 8.53 0.79 1.55
C VAL A 70 9.17 1.23 0.24
N ILE A 71 10.07 2.18 0.33
CA ILE A 71 10.72 2.79 -0.83
C ILE A 71 12.11 2.17 -1.01
N ALA A 72 12.47 1.87 -2.26
CA ALA A 72 13.85 1.52 -2.56
C ALA A 72 14.78 2.63 -2.08
N LYS A 73 15.95 2.27 -1.59
CA LYS A 73 16.93 3.26 -1.16
C LYS A 73 17.33 4.17 -2.34
N ASP A 74 17.88 5.33 -2.00
CA ASP A 74 18.41 6.35 -2.92
C ASP A 74 17.39 7.29 -3.56
N TYR A 75 16.10 7.20 -3.21
CA TYR A 75 15.12 8.21 -3.61
C TYR A 75 14.98 9.32 -2.57
N GLU A 76 15.12 10.55 -3.02
CA GLU A 76 14.74 11.72 -2.23
C GLU A 76 13.24 11.97 -2.42
N LEU A 77 12.51 12.03 -1.30
CA LEU A 77 11.08 12.19 -1.29
C LEU A 77 10.69 13.59 -0.84
N SER A 78 9.81 14.23 -1.60
CA SER A 78 9.17 15.50 -1.23
C SER A 78 7.70 15.25 -0.91
N VAL A 79 7.21 15.83 0.20
CA VAL A 79 5.80 15.74 0.60
C VAL A 79 5.17 17.11 0.50
N SER A 80 4.01 17.18 -0.15
CA SER A 80 3.17 18.38 -0.21
C SER A 80 1.72 17.95 -0.09
N ASP A 81 1.06 18.33 1.00
CA ASP A 81 -0.30 17.92 1.32
C ASP A 81 -0.44 16.38 1.29
N ARG A 82 -1.26 15.85 0.39
CA ARG A 82 -1.51 14.40 0.20
C ARG A 82 -0.80 13.81 -1.02
N ARG A 83 0.35 14.38 -1.36
CA ARG A 83 1.19 13.96 -2.48
C ARG A 83 2.64 13.76 -2.04
N VAL A 84 3.23 12.67 -2.50
CA VAL A 84 4.67 12.39 -2.40
C VAL A 84 5.24 12.33 -3.82
N THR A 85 6.34 13.01 -4.05
CA THR A 85 7.03 13.00 -5.34
C THR A 85 8.50 12.63 -5.19
N CYS A 86 9.02 11.95 -6.18
CA CYS A 86 10.44 11.74 -6.43
C CYS A 86 10.68 11.62 -7.94
N ASP A 87 11.92 11.41 -8.35
CA ASP A 87 12.27 11.30 -9.76
C ASP A 87 11.58 10.10 -10.46
N ALA A 88 11.31 9.02 -9.71
CA ALA A 88 10.76 7.78 -10.27
C ALA A 88 9.23 7.74 -10.30
N PHE A 89 8.56 8.41 -9.37
CA PHE A 89 7.10 8.33 -9.24
C PHE A 89 6.48 9.53 -8.51
N THR A 90 5.17 9.63 -8.68
CA THR A 90 4.31 10.47 -7.84
C THR A 90 3.25 9.58 -7.19
N LEU A 91 3.06 9.69 -5.88
CA LEU A 91 2.01 9.04 -5.12
C LEU A 91 1.04 10.08 -4.58
N GLU A 92 -0.24 9.89 -4.83
CA GLU A 92 -1.33 10.75 -4.35
C GLU A 92 -2.34 9.92 -3.57
N SER A 93 -2.83 10.43 -2.44
CA SER A 93 -3.91 9.81 -1.66
C SER A 93 -5.10 10.76 -1.59
N CYS A 94 -6.31 10.25 -1.77
CA CYS A 94 -7.52 11.08 -1.66
C CYS A 94 -7.82 11.42 -0.19
N GLU A 95 -7.35 10.61 0.76
CA GLU A 95 -7.56 10.79 2.20
C GLU A 95 -6.28 10.52 3.00
N GLY A 96 -6.32 10.93 4.26
CA GLY A 96 -5.30 10.61 5.26
C GLY A 96 -4.14 11.60 5.33
N GLU A 97 -3.40 11.45 6.39
CA GLU A 97 -2.16 12.18 6.64
C GLU A 97 -0.98 11.34 6.13
N ILE A 98 -0.14 11.96 5.31
CA ILE A 98 1.07 11.32 4.78
C ILE A 98 2.27 11.71 5.63
N ARG A 99 3.05 10.70 6.04
CA ARG A 99 4.34 10.87 6.71
C ARG A 99 5.40 10.00 6.06
N ILE A 100 6.63 10.50 6.02
CA ILE A 100 7.82 9.73 5.66
C ILE A 100 8.57 9.40 6.95
N GLU A 101 8.88 8.14 7.13
CA GLU A 101 9.61 7.64 8.29
C GLU A 101 10.87 6.89 7.82
N ASP A 102 11.96 7.04 8.56
CA ASP A 102 13.16 6.23 8.34
C ASP A 102 12.93 4.83 8.89
N ILE A 103 13.30 3.84 8.12
CA ILE A 103 13.21 2.42 8.49
C ILE A 103 14.51 1.69 8.16
N PHE A 104 14.61 0.45 8.61
CA PHE A 104 15.64 -0.48 8.15
C PHE A 104 15.00 -1.57 7.30
N VAL A 105 15.61 -1.86 6.17
CA VAL A 105 15.28 -2.99 5.30
C VAL A 105 16.44 -3.97 5.26
N SER A 106 16.18 -5.22 4.90
CA SER A 106 17.18 -6.25 4.74
C SER A 106 16.93 -6.93 3.39
N GLU A 107 17.75 -6.59 2.41
CA GLU A 107 17.72 -7.25 1.10
C GLU A 107 18.47 -8.59 1.12
N GLN A 108 19.40 -8.74 2.08
CA GLN A 108 20.18 -9.96 2.29
C GLN A 108 20.19 -10.32 3.77
N TYR A 109 20.27 -11.62 4.06
CA TYR A 109 20.35 -12.12 5.42
C TYR A 109 21.52 -11.49 6.20
N GLY A 110 21.20 -10.93 7.38
CA GLY A 110 22.20 -10.34 8.28
C GLY A 110 22.63 -8.90 7.92
N ILE A 111 22.14 -8.32 6.82
CA ILE A 111 22.44 -6.94 6.42
C ILE A 111 21.22 -6.06 6.71
N LYS A 112 21.44 -4.94 7.42
CA LYS A 112 20.44 -3.89 7.62
C LYS A 112 20.86 -2.64 6.87
N GLU A 113 19.98 -2.14 6.03
CA GLU A 113 20.19 -0.90 5.29
C GLU A 113 19.11 0.13 5.66
N LYS A 114 19.49 1.40 5.70
CA LYS A 114 18.53 2.49 5.92
C LYS A 114 17.68 2.66 4.67
N SER A 115 16.39 2.84 4.87
CA SER A 115 15.43 3.14 3.82
C SER A 115 14.32 4.04 4.37
N LYS A 116 13.33 4.35 3.55
CA LYS A 116 12.18 5.18 3.92
C LYS A 116 10.89 4.42 3.68
N VAL A 117 9.88 4.73 4.46
CA VAL A 117 8.51 4.27 4.26
C VAL A 117 7.57 5.48 4.19
N ILE A 118 6.71 5.48 3.21
CA ILE A 118 5.57 6.40 3.13
C ILE A 118 4.43 5.75 3.90
N ARG A 119 3.93 6.44 4.93
CA ARG A 119 2.77 6.00 5.70
C ARG A 119 1.62 6.97 5.47
N ILE A 120 0.46 6.41 5.13
CA ILE A 120 -0.78 7.14 4.98
C ILE A 120 -1.72 6.64 6.05
N ARG A 121 -2.19 7.51 6.95
CA ARG A 121 -3.07 7.15 8.06
C ARG A 121 -4.36 7.93 7.99
N SER A 122 -5.48 7.26 8.20
CA SER A 122 -6.80 7.88 8.30
C SER A 122 -7.75 7.04 9.13
N HIS A 123 -8.93 7.61 9.42
CA HIS A 123 -10.08 6.93 10.00
C HIS A 123 -11.24 7.07 9.02
N SER A 124 -11.50 6.04 8.22
CA SER A 124 -12.54 6.08 7.18
C SER A 124 -12.91 4.67 6.70
N LYS A 125 -13.91 4.61 5.81
CA LYS A 125 -14.31 3.36 5.13
C LYS A 125 -13.55 3.09 3.84
N SER A 126 -12.84 4.09 3.32
CA SER A 126 -12.24 3.95 1.99
C SER A 126 -11.05 4.85 1.80
N ASN A 127 -10.20 4.49 0.88
CA ASN A 127 -9.16 5.35 0.35
C ASN A 127 -8.86 4.99 -1.10
N ASP A 128 -8.49 6.00 -1.89
CA ASP A 128 -8.00 5.84 -3.26
C ASP A 128 -6.58 6.41 -3.32
N ILE A 129 -5.64 5.57 -3.75
CA ILE A 129 -4.24 5.94 -3.92
C ILE A 129 -3.90 5.80 -5.40
N LYS A 130 -3.30 6.85 -5.97
CA LYS A 130 -2.79 6.86 -7.33
C LYS A 130 -1.27 6.94 -7.29
N ILE A 131 -0.62 6.01 -7.98
CA ILE A 131 0.83 6.03 -8.18
C ILE A 131 1.08 6.17 -9.68
N SER A 132 1.68 7.28 -10.08
CA SER A 132 2.10 7.53 -11.46
C SER A 132 3.60 7.31 -11.54
N ILE A 133 4.02 6.36 -12.39
CA ILE A 133 5.42 6.02 -12.63
C ILE A 133 5.93 6.95 -13.73
N ASN A 134 7.02 7.65 -13.46
CA ASN A 134 7.67 8.48 -14.46
C ASN A 134 8.39 7.55 -15.45
N LEU A 135 7.76 7.29 -16.60
CA LEU A 135 8.39 6.56 -17.71
C LEU A 135 9.50 7.46 -18.28
N LEU A 136 10.73 6.99 -18.22
CA LEU A 136 11.88 7.61 -18.84
C LEU A 136 11.78 7.58 -20.37
#